data_81f51ce09c60d7044d33ca5c903a156f
#
_entry.id   81f51ce09c60d7044d33ca5c903a156f
#
_cell.length_a   1.000
_cell.length_b   1.000
_cell.length_c   1.000
_cell.angle_alpha   90.00
_cell.angle_beta   90.00
_cell.angle_gamma   90.00
#
_symmetry.space_group_name_H-M   'P 1'
#
loop_
_entity.id
_entity.type
_entity.pdbx_description
1 polymer ?
#
loop_
_entity_poly.entity_id
_entity_poly.type
_entity_poly.pdbx_seq_one_letter_code
_entity_poly.pdbx_strand_id
1 'polypeptide(L)'
;TLGASSAINIKSAQSISPNNIRFSQNTVSYNKIDRATGNFFTYDDLVSNMKRNGWQGEPIDIVRMPDGKLTSMDNTRISAAREAGISVKANVRNFNDPLPIEMISSRRFGNATTWGEALTNRIKGQKPKGFSTSNPYGTSKNPKITGKQ
;
A
#
# COMPACT_ATOMS: atom_id res chain seq x y z
N THR A 1 34.27 2.03 7.68
CA THR A 1 33.57 1.82 7.24
C THR A 1 32.66 2.27 6.36
N LEU A 2 32.65 2.23 6.15
CA LEU A 2 32.03 2.43 5.52
C LEU A 2 31.04 2.21 4.99
N GLY A 3 31.67 2.02 4.19
CA GLY A 3 30.58 1.59 3.34
C GLY A 3 29.44 1.18 4.09
N ALA A 4 29.78 0.76 5.13
CA ALA A 4 28.74 0.44 6.08
C ALA A 4 27.73 1.55 6.19
N SER A 5 28.17 2.76 6.10
CA SER A 5 27.26 3.86 6.29
C SER A 5 26.21 3.95 5.19
N SER A 6 26.57 3.62 3.97
CA SER A 6 25.57 3.67 2.92
C SER A 6 24.52 2.58 3.10
N ALA A 7 24.95 1.43 3.55
CA ALA A 7 24.03 0.34 3.84
C ALA A 7 23.05 0.74 4.94
N ILE A 8 23.45 1.60 5.82
CA ILE A 8 22.61 2.09 6.90
C ILE A 8 21.34 2.73 6.41
N ASN A 9 21.38 3.32 5.22
CA ASN A 9 20.21 4.00 4.68
C ASN A 9 19.15 3.03 4.17
N ILE A 10 19.50 1.76 4.05
CA ILE A 10 18.57 0.72 3.63
C ILE A 10 17.93 0.14 4.89
N LYS A 11 16.71 0.55 5.14
CA LYS A 11 15.96 0.00 6.26
C LYS A 11 15.39 -1.35 5.88
N SER A 12 15.55 -2.32 6.75
CA SER A 12 14.85 -3.60 6.60
C SER A 12 13.36 -3.38 6.72
N ALA A 13 12.58 -4.16 5.98
CA ALA A 13 11.14 -4.13 6.09
C ALA A 13 10.72 -4.46 7.51
N GLN A 14 9.73 -3.74 8.00
CA GLN A 14 9.18 -3.93 9.34
C GLN A 14 7.98 -4.85 9.27
N SER A 15 7.79 -5.63 10.33
CA SER A 15 6.57 -6.42 10.52
C SER A 15 5.58 -5.54 11.27
N ILE A 16 4.43 -5.28 10.65
CA ILE A 16 3.43 -4.35 11.20
C ILE A 16 2.06 -5.00 11.12
N SER A 17 1.24 -4.79 12.17
CA SER A 17 -0.15 -5.22 12.11
C SER A 17 -0.90 -4.44 11.03
N PRO A 18 -1.64 -5.12 10.15
CA PRO A 18 -2.41 -4.41 9.11
C PRO A 18 -3.52 -3.53 9.70
N ASN A 19 -3.90 -3.77 10.96
CA ASN A 19 -4.90 -2.94 11.64
C ASN A 19 -4.38 -1.55 11.98
N ASN A 20 -3.06 -1.36 11.96
CA ASN A 20 -2.42 -0.08 12.21
C ASN A 20 -2.12 0.70 10.93
N ILE A 21 -2.58 0.20 9.78
CA ILE A 21 -2.31 0.79 8.47
C ILE A 21 -3.65 1.15 7.82
N ARG A 22 -3.77 2.42 7.41
CA ARG A 22 -4.97 2.90 6.72
C ARG A 22 -4.91 2.58 5.24
N PHE A 23 -6.06 2.65 4.62
CA PHE A 23 -6.24 2.48 3.18
C PHE A 23 -6.24 3.83 2.47
N SER A 24 -5.71 3.85 1.26
CA SER A 24 -5.74 5.01 0.37
C SER A 24 -6.76 4.86 -0.76
N GLN A 25 -7.52 3.76 -0.76
CA GLN A 25 -8.52 3.47 -1.78
C GLN A 25 -9.85 3.08 -1.14
N ASN A 26 -10.93 3.43 -1.84
CA ASN A 26 -12.29 3.10 -1.41
C ASN A 26 -12.72 1.70 -1.88
N THR A 27 -12.13 1.21 -2.96
CA THR A 27 -12.44 -0.12 -3.53
C THR A 27 -11.17 -0.83 -3.97
N VAL A 28 -11.22 -2.16 -3.98
CA VAL A 28 -10.20 -3.00 -4.60
C VAL A 28 -10.89 -4.07 -5.45
N SER A 29 -10.24 -4.47 -6.54
CA SER A 29 -10.79 -5.50 -7.43
C SER A 29 -10.65 -6.89 -6.85
N TYR A 30 -11.69 -7.70 -7.00
CA TYR A 30 -11.65 -9.10 -6.65
C TYR A 30 -10.72 -9.90 -7.58
N ASN A 31 -10.78 -9.62 -8.90
CA ASN A 31 -9.96 -10.30 -9.89
C ASN A 31 -8.65 -9.54 -10.10
N LYS A 32 -7.55 -10.26 -10.06
CA LYS A 32 -6.20 -9.69 -10.12
C LYS A 32 -5.37 -10.39 -11.18
N ILE A 33 -4.33 -9.70 -11.63
CA ILE A 33 -3.33 -10.26 -12.54
C ILE A 33 -1.96 -10.04 -11.90
N ASP A 34 -1.18 -11.12 -11.85
CA ASP A 34 0.22 -11.04 -11.45
C ASP A 34 0.98 -10.45 -12.65
N ARG A 35 1.52 -9.26 -12.49
CA ARG A 35 2.22 -8.56 -13.57
C ARG A 35 3.49 -9.27 -14.02
N ALA A 36 4.13 -10.01 -13.13
CA ALA A 36 5.37 -10.72 -13.46
C ALA A 36 5.12 -11.96 -14.32
N THR A 37 4.02 -12.67 -14.06
CA THR A 37 3.72 -13.95 -14.72
C THR A 37 2.55 -13.87 -15.69
N GLY A 38 1.70 -12.84 -15.59
CA GLY A 38 0.46 -12.76 -16.35
C GLY A 38 -0.64 -13.66 -15.84
N ASN A 39 -0.41 -14.39 -14.75
CA ASN A 39 -1.40 -15.30 -14.19
C ASN A 39 -2.50 -14.54 -13.46
N PHE A 40 -3.73 -15.07 -13.56
CA PHE A 40 -4.86 -14.54 -12.83
C PHE A 40 -4.93 -15.15 -11.44
N PHE A 41 -5.36 -14.35 -10.47
CA PHE A 41 -5.69 -14.81 -9.14
C PHE A 41 -6.83 -13.97 -8.59
N THR A 42 -7.48 -14.45 -7.54
CA THR A 42 -8.58 -13.71 -6.93
C THR A 42 -8.17 -13.20 -5.55
N TYR A 43 -8.94 -12.24 -5.04
CA TYR A 43 -8.75 -11.76 -3.68
C TYR A 43 -8.85 -12.93 -2.67
N ASP A 44 -9.82 -13.84 -2.88
CA ASP A 44 -9.96 -15.00 -1.99
C ASP A 44 -8.75 -15.94 -2.06
N ASP A 45 -8.14 -16.09 -3.24
CA ASP A 45 -6.90 -16.87 -3.38
C ASP A 45 -5.78 -16.24 -2.56
N LEU A 46 -5.69 -14.92 -2.59
CA LEU A 46 -4.67 -14.18 -1.84
C LEU A 46 -4.85 -14.36 -0.34
N VAL A 47 -6.09 -14.23 0.16
CA VAL A 47 -6.40 -14.44 1.57
C VAL A 47 -6.05 -15.86 2.00
N SER A 48 -6.44 -16.86 1.20
CA SER A 48 -6.16 -18.27 1.49
C SER A 48 -4.65 -18.54 1.55
N ASN A 49 -3.90 -17.98 0.59
CA ASN A 49 -2.46 -18.13 0.57
C ASN A 49 -1.80 -17.50 1.80
N MET A 50 -2.26 -16.32 2.19
CA MET A 50 -1.74 -15.65 3.38
C MET A 50 -2.04 -16.44 4.66
N LYS A 51 -3.22 -17.06 4.75
CA LYS A 51 -3.55 -17.92 5.89
C LYS A 51 -2.61 -19.12 5.99
N ARG A 52 -2.25 -19.72 4.86
CA ARG A 52 -1.39 -20.91 4.86
C ARG A 52 0.08 -20.57 5.04
N ASN A 53 0.55 -19.51 4.37
CA ASN A 53 1.99 -19.27 4.20
C ASN A 53 2.48 -17.98 4.85
N GLY A 54 1.59 -17.17 5.43
CA GLY A 54 1.94 -15.85 5.94
C GLY A 54 2.17 -14.86 4.81
N TRP A 55 2.89 -13.78 5.10
CA TRP A 55 3.18 -12.76 4.11
C TRP A 55 4.03 -13.34 2.98
N GLN A 56 3.63 -13.06 1.74
CA GLN A 56 4.34 -13.50 0.55
C GLN A 56 4.67 -12.30 -0.33
N GLY A 57 5.83 -12.35 -0.98
CA GLY A 57 6.25 -11.33 -1.93
C GLY A 57 6.97 -10.17 -1.27
N GLU A 58 7.23 -9.15 -2.08
CA GLU A 58 7.96 -7.97 -1.65
C GLU A 58 7.21 -7.20 -0.57
N PRO A 59 7.94 -6.49 0.31
CA PRO A 59 7.30 -5.60 1.27
C PRO A 59 6.48 -4.52 0.56
N ILE A 60 5.39 -4.10 1.19
CA ILE A 60 4.61 -2.97 0.69
C ILE A 60 5.22 -1.67 1.16
N ASP A 61 4.98 -0.61 0.40
CA ASP A 61 5.33 0.74 0.82
C ASP A 61 4.16 1.35 1.57
N ILE A 62 4.42 1.88 2.74
CA ILE A 62 3.46 2.64 3.52
C ILE A 62 4.06 3.99 3.88
N VAL A 63 3.20 4.98 4.02
CA VAL A 63 3.64 6.37 4.21
C VAL A 63 3.14 6.88 5.55
N ARG A 64 4.04 7.50 6.30
CA ARG A 64 3.66 8.22 7.52
C ARG A 64 3.07 9.56 7.11
N MET A 65 1.77 9.69 7.29
CA MET A 65 1.02 10.88 6.89
C MET A 65 1.22 12.01 7.91
N PRO A 66 0.82 13.25 7.57
CA PRO A 66 1.05 14.40 8.46
C PRO A 66 0.49 14.26 9.87
N ASP A 67 -0.53 13.44 10.07
CA ASP A 67 -1.10 13.17 11.39
C ASP A 67 -0.31 12.10 12.16
N GLY A 68 0.80 11.62 11.63
CA GLY A 68 1.66 10.62 12.26
C GLY A 68 1.23 9.19 12.05
N LYS A 69 0.08 8.94 11.44
CA LYS A 69 -0.43 7.60 11.17
C LYS A 69 0.00 7.11 9.81
N LEU A 70 -0.06 5.79 9.64
CA LEU A 70 0.43 5.12 8.43
C LEU A 70 -0.70 4.85 7.45
N THR A 71 -0.44 5.06 6.15
CA THR A 71 -1.39 4.76 5.07
C THR A 71 -0.66 4.02 3.95
N SER A 72 -1.30 3.02 3.39
CA SER A 72 -0.66 2.11 2.44
C SER A 72 -0.77 2.55 1.00
N MET A 73 0.29 2.24 0.24
CA MET A 73 0.27 2.29 -1.22
C MET A 73 -0.39 1.04 -1.81
N ASP A 74 -0.42 -0.08 -1.09
CA ASP A 74 -0.97 -1.36 -1.56
C ASP A 74 -2.18 -1.75 -0.72
N ASN A 75 -3.35 -1.44 -1.23
CA ASN A 75 -4.59 -1.62 -0.46
C ASN A 75 -5.10 -3.06 -0.47
N THR A 76 -4.90 -3.78 -1.57
CA THR A 76 -5.35 -5.16 -1.69
C THR A 76 -4.69 -6.05 -0.65
N ARG A 77 -3.35 -5.96 -0.55
CA ARG A 77 -2.63 -6.84 0.38
C ARG A 77 -2.87 -6.48 1.84
N ILE A 78 -3.11 -5.21 2.16
CA ILE A 78 -3.49 -4.82 3.52
C ILE A 78 -4.84 -5.41 3.88
N SER A 79 -5.83 -5.29 2.99
CA SER A 79 -7.16 -5.84 3.22
C SER A 79 -7.11 -7.36 3.39
N ALA A 80 -6.39 -8.04 2.51
CA ALA A 80 -6.23 -9.49 2.58
C ALA A 80 -5.52 -9.93 3.86
N ALA A 81 -4.49 -9.20 4.29
CA ALA A 81 -3.76 -9.52 5.52
C ALA A 81 -4.63 -9.36 6.76
N ARG A 82 -5.49 -8.33 6.79
CA ARG A 82 -6.46 -8.18 7.89
C ARG A 82 -7.38 -9.39 7.96
N GLU A 83 -7.91 -9.81 6.83
CA GLU A 83 -8.83 -10.94 6.75
C GLU A 83 -8.12 -12.25 7.10
N ALA A 84 -6.88 -12.41 6.68
CA ALA A 84 -6.08 -13.60 6.99
C ALA A 84 -5.56 -13.61 8.42
N GLY A 85 -5.57 -12.48 9.11
CA GLY A 85 -5.10 -12.38 10.50
C GLY A 85 -3.58 -12.44 10.63
N ILE A 86 -2.83 -11.93 9.64
CA ILE A 86 -1.37 -11.96 9.64
C ILE A 86 -0.79 -10.55 9.67
N SER A 87 0.47 -10.45 10.11
CA SER A 87 1.23 -9.21 9.98
C SER A 87 1.72 -9.02 8.56
N VAL A 88 1.96 -7.76 8.17
CA VAL A 88 2.50 -7.43 6.86
C VAL A 88 3.97 -7.04 6.97
N LYS A 89 4.70 -7.20 5.87
CA LYS A 89 6.06 -6.66 5.73
C LYS A 89 5.97 -5.34 5.00
N ALA A 90 6.50 -4.28 5.59
CA ALA A 90 6.33 -2.94 5.06
C ALA A 90 7.59 -2.10 5.13
N ASN A 91 7.82 -1.30 4.10
CA ASN A 91 8.81 -0.24 4.10
C ASN A 91 8.09 1.04 4.48
N VAL A 92 8.47 1.63 5.62
CA VAL A 92 7.88 2.88 6.08
C VAL A 92 8.59 4.05 5.42
N ARG A 93 7.83 4.86 4.69
CA ARG A 93 8.33 6.06 4.02
C ARG A 93 7.85 7.28 4.78
N ASN A 94 8.70 8.29 4.86
CA ASN A 94 8.27 9.58 5.39
C ASN A 94 7.50 10.34 4.33
N PHE A 95 6.61 11.23 4.76
CA PHE A 95 5.75 11.99 3.85
C PHE A 95 6.55 12.74 2.78
N ASN A 96 7.67 13.33 3.17
CA ASN A 96 8.49 14.15 2.28
C ASN A 96 9.65 13.39 1.63
N ASP A 97 9.74 12.07 1.82
CA ASP A 97 10.77 11.28 1.15
C ASP A 97 10.53 11.29 -0.36
N PRO A 98 11.60 11.41 -1.17
CA PRO A 98 11.44 11.44 -2.61
C PRO A 98 10.99 10.08 -3.16
N LEU A 99 10.10 10.14 -4.15
CA LEU A 99 9.73 8.95 -4.91
C LEU A 99 10.91 8.46 -5.74
N PRO A 100 11.00 7.15 -6.00
CA PRO A 100 11.91 6.64 -7.01
C PRO A 100 11.67 7.30 -8.35
N ILE A 101 12.74 7.52 -9.12
CA ILE A 101 12.65 8.23 -10.39
C ILE A 101 11.70 7.53 -11.37
N GLU A 102 11.63 6.21 -11.32
CA GLU A 102 10.75 5.43 -12.19
C GLU A 102 9.28 5.75 -11.91
N MET A 103 8.93 5.97 -10.65
CA MET A 103 7.55 6.31 -10.27
C MET A 103 7.19 7.74 -10.71
N ILE A 104 8.14 8.66 -10.61
CA ILE A 104 7.94 10.03 -11.08
C ILE A 104 7.75 10.04 -12.59
N SER A 105 8.62 9.34 -13.30
CA SER A 105 8.61 9.31 -14.77
C SER A 105 7.36 8.65 -15.33
N SER A 106 6.81 7.66 -14.63
CA SER A 106 5.60 6.97 -15.08
C SER A 106 4.35 7.84 -15.00
N ARG A 107 4.41 8.92 -14.24
CA ARG A 107 3.29 9.81 -13.98
C ARG A 107 2.05 9.12 -13.42
N ARG A 108 2.23 7.95 -12.83
CA ARG A 108 1.15 7.18 -12.21
C ARG A 108 0.42 7.99 -11.13
N PHE A 109 1.15 8.85 -10.43
CA PHE A 109 0.58 9.69 -9.37
C PHE A 109 0.62 11.17 -9.76
N GLY A 110 0.37 11.47 -11.05
CA GLY A 110 0.39 12.83 -11.56
C GLY A 110 1.78 13.46 -11.46
N ASN A 111 1.86 14.64 -10.91
CA ASN A 111 3.12 15.37 -10.77
C ASN A 111 3.79 15.15 -9.41
N ALA A 112 3.40 14.13 -8.66
CA ALA A 112 3.98 13.86 -7.36
C ALA A 112 5.48 13.57 -7.46
N THR A 113 6.24 14.11 -6.53
CA THR A 113 7.68 13.88 -6.42
C THR A 113 8.06 13.26 -5.07
N THR A 114 7.12 13.21 -4.13
CA THR A 114 7.31 12.59 -2.82
C THR A 114 6.27 11.51 -2.58
N TRP A 115 6.57 10.61 -1.64
CA TRP A 115 5.64 9.56 -1.25
C TRP A 115 4.31 10.13 -0.74
N GLY A 116 4.39 11.21 0.05
CA GLY A 116 3.19 11.84 0.59
C GLY A 116 2.32 12.46 -0.50
N GLU A 117 2.92 13.12 -1.48
CA GLU A 117 2.18 13.67 -2.61
C GLU A 117 1.52 12.57 -3.44
N ALA A 118 2.23 11.46 -3.66
CA ALA A 118 1.67 10.33 -4.41
C ALA A 118 0.42 9.79 -3.73
N LEU A 119 0.49 9.60 -2.42
CA LEU A 119 -0.63 9.09 -1.66
C LEU A 119 -1.79 10.07 -1.61
N THR A 120 -1.49 11.35 -1.43
CA THR A 120 -2.49 12.40 -1.46
C THR A 120 -3.25 12.42 -2.79
N ASN A 121 -2.51 12.31 -3.89
CA ASN A 121 -3.11 12.29 -5.23
C ASN A 121 -3.99 11.05 -5.43
N ARG A 122 -3.56 9.89 -4.92
CA ARG A 122 -4.37 8.68 -4.98
C ARG A 122 -5.68 8.84 -4.24
N ILE A 123 -5.63 9.38 -3.03
CA ILE A 123 -6.82 9.60 -2.21
C ILE A 123 -7.77 10.57 -2.92
N LYS A 124 -7.24 11.66 -3.47
CA LYS A 124 -8.05 12.65 -4.19
C LYS A 124 -8.73 12.08 -5.43
N GLY A 125 -8.13 11.07 -6.04
CA GLY A 125 -8.68 10.43 -7.23
C GLY A 125 -9.78 9.41 -6.94
N GLN A 126 -10.07 9.10 -5.69
CA GLN A 126 -11.08 8.10 -5.35
C GLN A 126 -12.49 8.61 -5.53
N LYS A 127 -13.40 7.70 -5.82
CA LYS A 127 -14.84 7.97 -5.91
C LYS A 127 -15.55 7.27 -4.76
N PRO A 128 -16.59 7.88 -4.20
CA PRO A 128 -17.13 9.20 -4.53
C PRO A 128 -16.17 10.33 -4.10
N LYS A 129 -16.39 11.53 -4.65
CA LYS A 129 -15.51 12.67 -4.37
C LYS A 129 -15.40 13.01 -2.88
N GLY A 130 -16.44 12.75 -2.12
CA GLY A 130 -16.43 12.98 -0.67
C GLY A 130 -15.43 12.11 0.08
N PHE A 131 -14.90 11.06 -0.56
CA PHE A 131 -13.93 10.17 0.09
C PHE A 131 -12.70 10.96 0.59
N SER A 132 -12.09 11.76 -0.27
CA SER A 132 -10.89 12.52 0.11
C SER A 132 -11.19 13.62 1.11
N THR A 133 -12.37 14.23 1.04
CA THR A 133 -12.78 15.26 1.99
C THR A 133 -12.90 14.68 3.40
N SER A 134 -13.51 13.50 3.52
CA SER A 134 -13.68 12.83 4.81
C SER A 134 -12.42 12.12 5.27
N ASN A 135 -11.54 11.73 4.35
CA ASN A 135 -10.37 10.90 4.64
C ASN A 135 -9.12 11.46 3.96
N PRO A 136 -8.69 12.67 4.30
CA PRO A 136 -7.58 13.33 3.58
C PRO A 136 -6.26 12.57 3.68
N TYR A 137 -6.09 11.76 4.72
CA TYR A 137 -4.86 10.98 4.93
C TYR A 137 -5.11 9.48 4.88
N GLY A 138 -6.28 9.06 4.39
CA GLY A 138 -6.65 7.66 4.33
C GLY A 138 -7.69 7.27 5.37
N THR A 139 -8.17 6.04 5.29
CA THR A 139 -9.23 5.53 6.16
C THR A 139 -8.87 4.16 6.72
N SER A 140 -9.26 3.89 7.96
CA SER A 140 -9.11 2.56 8.54
C SER A 140 -10.23 1.61 8.10
N LYS A 141 -11.26 2.13 7.42
CA LYS A 141 -12.35 1.32 6.92
C LYS A 141 -11.90 0.49 5.73
N ASN A 142 -12.20 -0.81 5.75
CA ASN A 142 -11.84 -1.72 4.65
C ASN A 142 -12.49 -1.26 3.34
N PRO A 143 -11.74 -1.34 2.23
CA PRO A 143 -12.31 -1.04 0.92
C PRO A 143 -13.33 -2.09 0.52
N LYS A 144 -14.26 -1.71 -0.33
CA LYS A 144 -15.21 -2.65 -0.93
C LYS A 144 -14.48 -3.52 -1.94
N ILE A 145 -14.78 -4.81 -1.93
CA ILE A 145 -14.26 -5.74 -2.94
C ILE A 145 -15.24 -5.72 -4.11
N THR A 146 -14.77 -5.33 -5.29
CA THR A 146 -15.63 -5.20 -6.48
C THR A 146 -15.35 -6.29 -7.49
N GLY A 147 -16.36 -6.66 -8.28
CA GLY A 147 -16.20 -7.63 -9.36
C GLY A 147 -16.30 -9.09 -8.97
N LYS A 148 -16.62 -9.39 -7.73
CA LYS A 148 -16.85 -10.77 -7.30
C LYS A 148 -18.26 -11.19 -7.74
N GLN A 149 -18.34 -12.33 -8.41
CA GLN A 149 -19.60 -12.87 -8.88
C GLN A 149 -20.08 -14.02 -8.00
#